data_2a3253d5490f0400213db4f441a64f60
#
_entry.id   2a3253d5490f0400213db4f441a64f60
#
_cell.length_a   1.000
_cell.length_b   1.000
_cell.length_c   1.000
_cell.angle_alpha   90.00
_cell.angle_beta   90.00
_cell.angle_gamma   90.00
#
_symmetry.space_group_name_H-M   'P 1'
#
loop_
_entity.id
_entity.type
_entity.pdbx_description
1 polymer ?
#
loop_
_entity_poly.entity_id
_entity_poly.type
_entity_poly.pdbx_seq_one_letter_code
_entity_poly.pdbx_strand_id
1 'polypeptide(L)'
;MKIIAVSDLHGELNFKTPSGDILTISGDICPVNGSHSPTTQMYWLKNHFLPWCDKLIKDGIVKHVVFISGNHDFVFKKVTTNTTGDFYMALPDNVHYLFDSMVEIDGIKIYGTPWTPTFGNWAFMNSEDILDQSYAKIPEGLDILLSHGPAYGLSDVILKGPYKSYDDDDKHIGSKSLRKHLMRSKPKHMLFGHIHEAEHKPKDIKSILDTDLNSAITTLACVSILNDYYEFEYEPYVITIDKE
;
A
#
# COMPACT_ATOMS: atom_id res chain seq x y z
N MET A 1 5.32 2.24 -19.43
CA MET A 1 4.27 2.90 -18.60
C MET A 1 4.92 3.49 -17.37
N LYS A 2 4.56 4.72 -17.00
CA LYS A 2 5.13 5.42 -15.84
C LYS A 2 4.18 5.34 -14.65
N ILE A 3 4.61 4.70 -13.56
CA ILE A 3 3.84 4.50 -12.33
C ILE A 3 4.40 5.45 -11.28
N ILE A 4 3.52 6.17 -10.60
CA ILE A 4 3.82 7.00 -9.43
C ILE A 4 3.31 6.25 -8.21
N ALA A 5 4.13 6.05 -7.21
CA ALA A 5 3.75 5.29 -6.02
C ALA A 5 3.92 6.12 -4.75
N VAL A 6 2.89 6.10 -3.92
CA VAL A 6 2.85 6.76 -2.60
C VAL A 6 2.11 5.86 -1.60
N SER A 7 2.26 6.14 -0.33
CA SER A 7 1.52 5.53 0.78
C SER A 7 1.43 6.49 1.97
N ASP A 8 0.60 6.11 2.95
CA ASP A 8 0.52 6.78 4.26
C ASP A 8 0.25 8.28 4.12
N LEU A 9 -0.81 8.59 3.34
CA LEU A 9 -1.24 9.97 3.11
C LEU A 9 -1.79 10.62 4.38
N HIS A 10 -2.43 9.85 5.26
CA HIS A 10 -3.04 10.30 6.51
C HIS A 10 -3.86 11.61 6.37
N GLY A 11 -4.50 11.79 5.22
CA GLY A 11 -5.30 12.96 4.91
C GLY A 11 -4.55 14.08 4.18
N GLU A 12 -3.24 13.98 4.06
CA GLU A 12 -2.40 14.97 3.39
C GLU A 12 -2.42 14.74 1.86
N LEU A 13 -3.11 15.63 1.15
CA LEU A 13 -3.24 15.57 -0.31
C LEU A 13 -2.46 16.68 -1.03
N ASN A 14 -1.78 17.55 -0.27
CA ASN A 14 -1.10 18.73 -0.81
C ASN A 14 0.39 18.47 -1.08
N PHE A 15 0.71 17.42 -1.80
CA PHE A 15 2.06 17.16 -2.28
C PHE A 15 2.13 17.27 -3.80
N LYS A 16 3.34 17.51 -4.32
CA LYS A 16 3.57 17.58 -5.76
C LYS A 16 3.53 16.17 -6.36
N THR A 17 2.42 15.83 -7.01
CA THR A 17 2.31 14.57 -7.75
C THR A 17 3.05 14.68 -9.09
N PRO A 18 4.09 13.86 -9.37
CA PRO A 18 4.70 13.80 -10.68
C PRO A 18 3.70 13.34 -11.75
N SER A 19 3.88 13.77 -13.01
CA SER A 19 3.05 13.25 -14.10
C SER A 19 3.43 11.82 -14.44
N GLY A 20 2.41 10.98 -14.66
CA GLY A 20 2.57 9.56 -14.99
C GLY A 20 1.31 8.96 -15.61
N ASP A 21 1.30 7.65 -15.81
CA ASP A 21 0.14 6.93 -16.32
C ASP A 21 -0.78 6.47 -15.17
N ILE A 22 -0.20 5.92 -14.09
CA ILE A 22 -0.94 5.40 -12.94
C ILE A 22 -0.34 5.98 -11.65
N LEU A 23 -1.21 6.47 -10.75
CA LEU A 23 -0.86 6.72 -9.35
C LEU A 23 -1.30 5.51 -8.52
N THR A 24 -0.38 4.88 -7.79
CA THR A 24 -0.69 3.83 -6.82
C THR A 24 -0.56 4.34 -5.40
N ILE A 25 -1.49 3.94 -4.50
CA ILE A 25 -1.50 4.34 -3.09
C ILE A 25 -1.60 3.09 -2.22
N SER A 26 -0.57 2.83 -1.41
CA SER A 26 -0.42 1.58 -0.63
C SER A 26 -1.04 1.66 0.77
N GLY A 27 -2.14 2.41 0.94
CA GLY A 27 -2.92 2.44 2.18
C GLY A 27 -2.70 3.66 3.06
N ASP A 28 -3.37 3.68 4.20
CA ASP A 28 -3.42 4.75 5.20
C ASP A 28 -3.72 6.12 4.57
N ILE A 29 -4.89 6.16 3.90
CA ILE A 29 -5.36 7.31 3.15
C ILE A 29 -6.02 8.33 4.07
N CYS A 30 -6.83 7.84 5.03
CA CYS A 30 -7.70 8.68 5.85
C CYS A 30 -6.93 9.49 6.90
N PRO A 31 -7.41 10.71 7.25
CA PRO A 31 -6.78 11.53 8.28
C PRO A 31 -6.67 10.82 9.63
N VAL A 32 -5.55 11.02 10.33
CA VAL A 32 -5.34 10.54 11.69
C VAL A 32 -6.03 11.43 12.74
N ASN A 33 -6.35 12.68 12.39
CA ASN A 33 -6.92 13.66 13.30
C ASN A 33 -8.41 13.38 13.56
N GLY A 34 -8.73 13.03 14.81
CA GLY A 34 -10.06 13.18 15.39
C GLY A 34 -10.95 11.97 15.43
N SER A 35 -10.78 10.93 14.69
CA SER A 35 -11.44 9.66 15.02
C SER A 35 -11.23 8.59 13.93
N HIS A 36 -11.02 7.37 14.36
CA HIS A 36 -11.17 6.18 13.54
C HIS A 36 -12.67 5.89 13.23
N SER A 37 -13.51 6.96 13.22
CA SER A 37 -14.93 6.85 12.91
C SER A 37 -15.13 6.59 11.42
N PRO A 38 -15.69 5.45 11.03
CA PRO A 38 -15.99 5.17 9.63
C PRO A 38 -16.85 6.24 8.96
N THR A 39 -17.78 6.86 9.72
CA THR A 39 -18.65 7.94 9.19
C THR A 39 -17.86 9.19 8.86
N THR A 40 -16.97 9.61 9.76
CA THR A 40 -16.11 10.79 9.52
C THR A 40 -15.16 10.53 8.35
N GLN A 41 -14.55 9.35 8.30
CA GLN A 41 -13.67 8.95 7.20
C GLN A 41 -14.43 8.88 5.86
N MET A 42 -15.66 8.34 5.85
CA MET A 42 -16.50 8.33 4.64
C MET A 42 -16.82 9.75 4.14
N TYR A 43 -17.14 10.67 5.06
CA TYR A 43 -17.36 12.06 4.70
C TYR A 43 -16.11 12.67 4.06
N TRP A 44 -14.94 12.43 4.66
CA TRP A 44 -13.66 12.95 4.15
C TRP A 44 -13.30 12.35 2.78
N LEU A 45 -13.48 11.02 2.60
CA LEU A 45 -13.25 10.37 1.31
C LEU A 45 -14.11 10.99 0.21
N LYS A 46 -15.42 11.16 0.44
CA LYS A 46 -16.36 11.71 -0.55
C LYS A 46 -16.11 13.17 -0.90
N ASN A 47 -15.64 13.98 0.07
CA ASN A 47 -15.53 15.42 -0.11
C ASN A 47 -14.10 15.90 -0.39
N HIS A 48 -13.09 15.06 -0.15
CA HIS A 48 -11.68 15.44 -0.34
C HIS A 48 -10.91 14.46 -1.21
N PHE A 49 -10.81 13.19 -0.81
CA PHE A 49 -9.98 12.21 -1.51
C PHE A 49 -10.47 11.88 -2.92
N LEU A 50 -11.74 11.53 -3.08
CA LEU A 50 -12.28 11.19 -4.42
C LEU A 50 -12.29 12.41 -5.36
N PRO A 51 -12.66 13.63 -4.93
CA PRO A 51 -12.49 14.81 -5.76
C PRO A 51 -11.03 15.12 -6.13
N TRP A 52 -10.09 14.86 -5.23
CA TRP A 52 -8.65 15.01 -5.52
C TRP A 52 -8.19 14.01 -6.58
N CYS A 53 -8.58 12.72 -6.48
CA CYS A 53 -8.29 11.72 -7.50
C CYS A 53 -8.85 12.12 -8.87
N ASP A 54 -10.13 12.53 -8.91
CA ASP A 54 -10.81 12.97 -10.12
C ASP A 54 -10.13 14.20 -10.75
N LYS A 55 -9.69 15.13 -9.90
CA LYS A 55 -8.93 16.31 -10.35
C LYS A 55 -7.59 15.91 -10.99
N LEU A 56 -6.82 15.02 -10.38
CA LEU A 56 -5.54 14.56 -10.95
C LEU A 56 -5.73 13.94 -12.35
N ILE A 57 -6.83 13.20 -12.54
CA ILE A 57 -7.17 12.59 -13.82
C ILE A 57 -7.61 13.65 -14.84
N LYS A 58 -8.50 14.56 -14.46
CA LYS A 58 -9.00 15.63 -15.32
C LYS A 58 -7.92 16.63 -15.74
N ASP A 59 -6.99 16.90 -14.85
CA ASP A 59 -5.84 17.79 -15.13
C ASP A 59 -4.75 17.07 -15.97
N GLY A 60 -4.91 15.77 -16.26
CA GLY A 60 -3.95 15.00 -17.04
C GLY A 60 -2.63 14.72 -16.31
N ILE A 61 -2.62 14.83 -14.99
CA ILE A 61 -1.44 14.49 -14.17
C ILE A 61 -1.21 12.98 -14.20
N VAL A 62 -2.30 12.20 -14.03
CA VAL A 62 -2.32 10.74 -14.19
C VAL A 62 -3.55 10.31 -14.98
N LYS A 63 -3.53 9.10 -15.53
CA LYS A 63 -4.68 8.53 -16.25
C LYS A 63 -5.55 7.68 -15.32
N HIS A 64 -4.93 7.02 -14.34
CA HIS A 64 -5.60 6.12 -13.39
C HIS A 64 -5.06 6.35 -11.99
N VAL A 65 -5.92 6.11 -10.99
CA VAL A 65 -5.54 5.98 -9.57
C VAL A 65 -5.92 4.59 -9.11
N VAL A 66 -4.97 3.85 -8.53
CA VAL A 66 -5.18 2.52 -7.95
C VAL A 66 -4.79 2.58 -6.48
N PHE A 67 -5.68 2.19 -5.58
CA PHE A 67 -5.39 2.29 -4.16
C PHE A 67 -5.89 1.08 -3.36
N ILE A 68 -5.25 0.86 -2.23
CA ILE A 68 -5.68 -0.05 -1.18
C ILE A 68 -5.94 0.74 0.10
N SER A 69 -6.59 0.11 1.08
CA SER A 69 -6.67 0.63 2.45
C SER A 69 -5.46 0.20 3.29
N GLY A 70 -5.23 0.90 4.42
CA GLY A 70 -4.29 0.53 5.44
C GLY A 70 -4.96 0.40 6.82
N ASN A 71 -4.15 0.29 7.88
CA ASN A 71 -4.68 0.02 9.22
C ASN A 71 -5.42 1.24 9.83
N HIS A 72 -5.16 2.45 9.39
CA HIS A 72 -5.93 3.64 9.81
C HIS A 72 -7.26 3.82 9.06
N ASP A 73 -7.54 3.05 8.02
CA ASP A 73 -8.67 3.23 7.10
C ASP A 73 -9.90 2.42 7.51
N PHE A 74 -10.45 2.67 8.71
CA PHE A 74 -11.57 1.91 9.28
C PHE A 74 -12.84 1.90 8.43
N VAL A 75 -13.07 2.94 7.65
CA VAL A 75 -14.22 3.05 6.75
C VAL A 75 -14.27 1.91 5.74
N PHE A 76 -13.13 1.46 5.23
CA PHE A 76 -13.08 0.43 4.21
C PHE A 76 -13.49 -0.95 4.72
N LYS A 77 -13.40 -1.22 6.03
CA LYS A 77 -14.04 -2.41 6.63
C LYS A 77 -15.57 -2.39 6.44
N LYS A 78 -16.18 -1.20 6.37
CA LYS A 78 -17.62 -1.05 6.11
C LYS A 78 -17.92 -1.05 4.62
N VAL A 79 -17.09 -0.41 3.80
CA VAL A 79 -17.24 -0.42 2.33
C VAL A 79 -17.17 -1.83 1.77
N THR A 80 -16.23 -2.64 2.22
CA THR A 80 -16.05 -4.03 1.75
C THR A 80 -17.21 -4.96 2.11
N THR A 81 -18.01 -4.62 3.12
CA THR A 81 -19.16 -5.43 3.58
C THR A 81 -20.51 -4.87 3.17
N ASN A 82 -20.57 -3.63 2.66
CA ASN A 82 -21.81 -2.95 2.30
C ASN A 82 -21.77 -2.42 0.87
N THR A 83 -22.69 -2.87 0.05
CA THR A 83 -22.81 -2.43 -1.36
C THR A 83 -23.83 -1.30 -1.55
N THR A 84 -24.51 -0.86 -0.49
CA THR A 84 -25.53 0.18 -0.52
C THR A 84 -25.56 0.97 0.79
N GLY A 85 -26.24 2.13 0.81
CA GLY A 85 -26.41 2.94 2.02
C GLY A 85 -25.26 3.90 2.30
N ASP A 86 -25.10 4.27 3.58
CA ASP A 86 -24.17 5.34 4.01
C ASP A 86 -22.70 5.02 3.71
N PHE A 87 -22.34 3.74 3.64
CA PHE A 87 -20.99 3.28 3.33
C PHE A 87 -20.81 2.87 1.86
N TYR A 88 -21.79 3.14 1.01
CA TYR A 88 -21.59 3.00 -0.43
C TYR A 88 -20.68 4.11 -0.96
N MET A 89 -19.66 3.69 -1.71
CA MET A 89 -18.68 4.58 -2.32
C MET A 89 -18.66 4.34 -3.83
N ALA A 90 -19.29 5.26 -4.58
CA ALA A 90 -19.13 5.31 -6.02
C ALA A 90 -17.75 5.90 -6.32
N LEU A 91 -16.93 5.14 -7.05
CA LEU A 91 -15.62 5.61 -7.49
C LEU A 91 -15.77 6.41 -8.80
N PRO A 92 -15.00 7.50 -8.98
CA PRO A 92 -14.86 8.14 -10.28
C PRO A 92 -14.31 7.18 -11.33
N ASP A 93 -14.54 7.48 -12.60
CA ASP A 93 -13.93 6.73 -13.72
C ASP A 93 -12.40 6.70 -13.56
N ASN A 94 -11.81 5.56 -13.85
CA ASN A 94 -10.35 5.33 -13.72
C ASN A 94 -9.77 5.42 -12.29
N VAL A 95 -10.62 5.38 -11.26
CA VAL A 95 -10.22 5.23 -9.86
C VAL A 95 -10.58 3.82 -9.40
N HIS A 96 -9.59 3.05 -8.93
CA HIS A 96 -9.72 1.62 -8.63
C HIS A 96 -9.35 1.37 -7.16
N TYR A 97 -10.29 0.82 -6.37
CA TYR A 97 -10.02 0.31 -5.03
C TYR A 97 -9.80 -1.20 -5.07
N LEU A 98 -8.67 -1.65 -4.55
CA LEU A 98 -8.35 -3.07 -4.48
C LEU A 98 -8.42 -3.58 -3.04
N PHE A 99 -9.10 -4.69 -2.87
CA PHE A 99 -9.19 -5.44 -1.63
C PHE A 99 -9.09 -6.94 -1.95
N ASP A 100 -7.92 -7.53 -1.71
CA ASP A 100 -7.57 -8.90 -2.13
C ASP A 100 -8.01 -9.18 -3.58
N SER A 101 -7.72 -8.23 -4.46
CA SER A 101 -8.20 -8.24 -5.84
C SER A 101 -7.19 -7.60 -6.79
N MET A 102 -7.39 -7.83 -8.08
CA MET A 102 -6.51 -7.39 -9.16
C MET A 102 -7.24 -6.47 -10.13
N VAL A 103 -6.51 -5.51 -10.68
CA VAL A 103 -6.88 -4.74 -11.87
C VAL A 103 -5.78 -4.90 -12.93
N GLU A 104 -6.18 -4.94 -14.20
CA GLU A 104 -5.26 -4.85 -15.34
C GLU A 104 -5.52 -3.55 -16.08
N ILE A 105 -4.48 -2.72 -16.25
CA ILE A 105 -4.55 -1.42 -16.91
C ILE A 105 -3.49 -1.40 -18.01
N ASP A 106 -3.92 -1.36 -19.26
CA ASP A 106 -3.03 -1.35 -20.43
C ASP A 106 -1.96 -2.46 -20.42
N GLY A 107 -2.30 -3.65 -19.92
CA GLY A 107 -1.42 -4.81 -19.81
C GLY A 107 -0.60 -4.88 -18.52
N ILE A 108 -0.66 -3.88 -17.64
CA ILE A 108 -0.02 -3.90 -16.32
C ILE A 108 -0.97 -4.51 -15.29
N LYS A 109 -0.56 -5.60 -14.65
CA LYS A 109 -1.32 -6.34 -13.64
C LYS A 109 -0.95 -5.87 -12.24
N ILE A 110 -1.91 -5.27 -11.54
CA ILE A 110 -1.75 -4.72 -10.19
C ILE A 110 -2.68 -5.46 -9.24
N TYR A 111 -2.13 -6.13 -8.24
CA TYR A 111 -2.90 -6.74 -7.15
C TYR A 111 -2.76 -5.93 -5.88
N GLY A 112 -3.84 -5.78 -5.11
CA GLY A 112 -3.87 -5.01 -3.88
C GLY A 112 -4.39 -5.79 -2.69
N THR A 113 -3.68 -5.68 -1.54
CA THR A 113 -4.00 -6.33 -0.26
C THR A 113 -3.70 -5.40 0.91
N PRO A 114 -4.67 -5.15 1.83
CA PRO A 114 -4.51 -4.15 2.89
C PRO A 114 -3.93 -4.71 4.19
N TRP A 115 -3.78 -6.04 4.29
CA TRP A 115 -3.55 -6.73 5.56
C TRP A 115 -2.19 -6.48 6.17
N THR A 116 -2.16 -6.42 7.53
CA THR A 116 -0.96 -6.39 8.37
C THR A 116 -1.09 -7.38 9.53
N PRO A 117 0.02 -7.85 10.13
CA PRO A 117 0.00 -8.60 11.39
C PRO A 117 -0.65 -7.80 12.52
N THR A 118 -1.23 -8.49 13.49
CA THR A 118 -1.91 -7.86 14.62
C THR A 118 -0.89 -7.23 15.59
N PHE A 119 -0.99 -5.93 15.83
CA PHE A 119 -0.22 -5.21 16.86
C PHE A 119 -1.06 -4.21 17.68
N GLY A 120 -2.35 -4.38 17.75
CA GLY A 120 -3.28 -3.49 18.45
C GLY A 120 -4.71 -3.69 17.96
N ASN A 121 -5.51 -2.64 18.00
CA ASN A 121 -6.91 -2.69 17.56
C ASN A 121 -7.14 -1.76 16.35
N TRP A 122 -6.43 -2.03 15.26
CA TRP A 122 -6.53 -1.26 14.02
C TRP A 122 -7.38 -1.99 12.97
N ALA A 123 -7.63 -1.34 11.84
CA ALA A 123 -8.29 -1.97 10.72
C ALA A 123 -7.34 -2.95 10.01
N PHE A 124 -7.87 -3.91 9.27
CA PHE A 124 -7.14 -4.83 8.38
C PHE A 124 -5.97 -5.58 9.05
N MET A 125 -6.11 -5.92 10.34
CA MET A 125 -5.16 -6.75 11.06
C MET A 125 -5.71 -8.14 11.30
N ASN A 126 -4.83 -9.13 11.20
CA ASN A 126 -5.14 -10.52 11.53
C ASN A 126 -3.91 -11.28 12.03
N SER A 127 -4.16 -12.49 12.60
CA SER A 127 -3.11 -13.45 12.89
C SER A 127 -2.49 -14.01 11.61
N GLU A 128 -1.25 -14.46 11.68
CA GLU A 128 -0.53 -15.00 10.52
C GLU A 128 -1.27 -16.15 9.83
N ASP A 129 -2.01 -16.99 10.57
CA ASP A 129 -2.80 -18.10 9.98
C ASP A 129 -3.94 -17.60 9.08
N ILE A 130 -4.58 -16.48 9.46
CA ILE A 130 -5.62 -15.84 8.65
C ILE A 130 -4.98 -15.07 7.48
N LEU A 131 -3.87 -14.41 7.73
CA LEU A 131 -3.11 -13.70 6.70
C LEU A 131 -2.61 -14.66 5.62
N ASP A 132 -2.19 -15.88 5.99
CA ASP A 132 -1.76 -16.91 5.02
C ASP A 132 -2.87 -17.24 4.02
N GLN A 133 -4.13 -17.33 4.48
CA GLN A 133 -5.29 -17.56 3.61
C GLN A 133 -5.59 -16.37 2.69
N SER A 134 -5.40 -15.15 3.17
CA SER A 134 -5.59 -13.94 2.36
C SER A 134 -4.50 -13.81 1.31
N TYR A 135 -3.24 -13.94 1.70
CA TYR A 135 -2.10 -13.82 0.78
C TYR A 135 -1.97 -15.01 -0.19
N ALA A 136 -2.56 -16.18 0.13
CA ALA A 136 -2.65 -17.29 -0.82
C ALA A 136 -3.38 -16.93 -2.12
N LYS A 137 -4.24 -15.92 -2.09
CA LYS A 137 -4.99 -15.40 -3.26
C LYS A 137 -4.13 -14.58 -4.20
N ILE A 138 -2.96 -14.08 -3.77
CA ILE A 138 -2.05 -13.29 -4.62
C ILE A 138 -1.65 -14.15 -5.83
N PRO A 139 -1.97 -13.72 -7.07
CA PRO A 139 -1.63 -14.50 -8.25
C PRO A 139 -0.14 -14.41 -8.61
N GLU A 140 0.31 -15.30 -9.47
CA GLU A 140 1.61 -15.20 -10.12
C GLU A 140 1.55 -14.32 -11.36
N GLY A 141 2.70 -13.83 -11.82
CA GLY A 141 2.80 -13.03 -13.04
C GLY A 141 2.27 -11.61 -12.90
N LEU A 142 2.32 -11.06 -11.68
CA LEU A 142 2.01 -9.66 -11.41
C LEU A 142 3.17 -8.75 -11.81
N ASP A 143 2.83 -7.56 -12.31
CA ASP A 143 3.78 -6.47 -12.43
C ASP A 143 3.95 -5.76 -11.08
N ILE A 144 2.84 -5.48 -10.39
CA ILE A 144 2.84 -4.75 -9.12
C ILE A 144 1.99 -5.47 -8.08
N LEU A 145 2.56 -5.66 -6.90
CA LEU A 145 1.85 -5.98 -5.65
C LEU A 145 1.82 -4.74 -4.77
N LEU A 146 0.61 -4.24 -4.49
CA LEU A 146 0.38 -3.24 -3.44
C LEU A 146 0.07 -3.98 -2.15
N SER A 147 0.86 -3.78 -1.11
CA SER A 147 0.60 -4.25 0.25
C SER A 147 0.69 -3.06 1.19
N HIS A 148 -0.17 -2.99 2.22
CA HIS A 148 0.00 -1.90 3.17
C HIS A 148 1.26 -2.13 4.03
N GLY A 149 1.39 -3.28 4.67
CA GLY A 149 2.59 -3.61 5.43
C GLY A 149 3.67 -4.34 4.63
N PRO A 150 4.92 -4.34 5.12
CA PRO A 150 6.03 -5.07 4.53
C PRO A 150 5.96 -6.58 4.77
N ALA A 151 6.75 -7.33 4.03
CA ALA A 151 7.00 -8.74 4.28
C ALA A 151 8.14 -8.91 5.32
N TYR A 152 8.05 -9.91 6.20
CA TYR A 152 9.02 -10.17 7.27
C TYR A 152 10.46 -10.28 6.75
N GLY A 153 11.38 -9.57 7.40
CA GLY A 153 12.80 -9.53 7.03
C GLY A 153 13.10 -8.76 5.75
N LEU A 154 12.13 -7.98 5.22
CA LEU A 154 12.27 -7.25 3.97
C LEU A 154 11.90 -5.76 4.16
N SER A 155 12.84 -4.97 4.67
CA SER A 155 12.68 -3.54 5.01
C SER A 155 11.56 -3.29 6.03
N ASP A 156 11.42 -4.16 7.03
CA ASP A 156 10.35 -4.20 8.01
C ASP A 156 10.82 -3.90 9.45
N VAL A 157 12.00 -3.33 9.60
CA VAL A 157 12.59 -3.04 10.91
C VAL A 157 12.18 -1.65 11.38
N ILE A 158 11.66 -1.57 12.62
CA ILE A 158 11.43 -0.29 13.31
C ILE A 158 12.75 0.19 13.91
N LEU A 159 13.25 1.35 13.45
CA LEU A 159 14.53 1.91 13.85
C LEU A 159 14.45 2.86 15.05
N LYS A 160 13.27 3.41 15.34
CA LYS A 160 13.05 4.46 16.35
C LYS A 160 11.85 4.11 17.26
N GLY A 161 11.67 4.89 18.34
CA GLY A 161 10.50 4.79 19.21
C GLY A 161 10.69 3.88 20.42
N PRO A 162 9.60 3.56 21.16
CA PRO A 162 9.64 2.78 22.41
C PRO A 162 10.11 1.33 22.21
N TYR A 163 10.16 0.85 20.97
CA TYR A 163 10.55 -0.51 20.61
C TYR A 163 12.07 -0.72 20.50
N LYS A 164 12.89 0.31 20.79
CA LYS A 164 14.37 0.22 20.79
C LYS A 164 14.96 -0.81 21.76
N SER A 165 14.18 -1.29 22.73
CA SER A 165 14.63 -2.22 23.77
C SER A 165 14.37 -3.69 23.46
N TYR A 166 13.74 -4.01 22.31
CA TYR A 166 13.48 -5.38 21.92
C TYR A 166 14.72 -6.01 21.26
N ASP A 167 14.84 -7.33 21.42
CA ASP A 167 15.84 -8.12 20.69
C ASP A 167 15.65 -7.97 19.18
N ASP A 168 16.67 -8.31 18.39
CA ASP A 168 16.64 -8.06 16.94
C ASP A 168 15.45 -8.70 16.21
N ASP A 169 14.97 -9.84 16.69
CA ASP A 169 13.77 -10.51 16.15
C ASP A 169 12.47 -9.73 16.45
N ASP A 170 12.41 -8.98 17.54
CA ASP A 170 11.22 -8.21 17.93
C ASP A 170 11.08 -6.87 17.17
N LYS A 171 12.11 -6.44 16.44
CA LYS A 171 12.08 -5.24 15.60
C LYS A 171 11.43 -5.47 14.25
N HIS A 172 11.31 -6.72 13.82
CA HIS A 172 10.68 -7.11 12.57
C HIS A 172 9.17 -7.17 12.71
N ILE A 173 8.45 -6.27 12.05
CA ILE A 173 6.99 -6.18 12.13
C ILE A 173 6.27 -6.66 10.87
N GLY A 174 7.01 -7.05 9.84
CA GLY A 174 6.46 -7.57 8.60
C GLY A 174 5.81 -8.95 8.75
N SER A 175 4.91 -9.27 7.82
CA SER A 175 4.22 -10.56 7.81
C SER A 175 5.09 -11.70 7.27
N LYS A 176 5.19 -12.79 8.03
CA LYS A 176 5.84 -14.04 7.61
C LYS A 176 5.05 -14.72 6.49
N SER A 177 3.74 -14.68 6.56
CA SER A 177 2.84 -15.20 5.53
C SER A 177 2.97 -14.41 4.23
N LEU A 178 3.05 -13.06 4.30
CA LEU A 178 3.29 -12.25 3.11
C LEU A 178 4.63 -12.61 2.46
N ARG A 179 5.70 -12.77 3.24
CA ARG A 179 7.00 -13.22 2.71
C ARG A 179 6.89 -14.55 1.97
N LYS A 180 6.21 -15.54 2.55
CA LYS A 180 5.98 -16.86 1.92
C LYS A 180 5.30 -16.72 0.56
N HIS A 181 4.23 -15.92 0.49
CA HIS A 181 3.45 -15.75 -0.73
C HIS A 181 4.13 -14.82 -1.75
N LEU A 182 4.92 -13.85 -1.31
CA LEU A 182 5.77 -13.02 -2.16
C LEU A 182 6.81 -13.88 -2.90
N MET A 183 7.46 -14.81 -2.19
CA MET A 183 8.43 -15.75 -2.78
C MET A 183 7.80 -16.71 -3.78
N ARG A 184 6.51 -17.00 -3.65
CA ARG A 184 5.72 -17.81 -4.60
C ARG A 184 5.28 -16.98 -5.81
N SER A 185 4.63 -15.84 -5.58
CA SER A 185 3.99 -15.03 -6.62
C SER A 185 4.97 -14.21 -7.47
N LYS A 186 6.11 -13.82 -6.90
CA LYS A 186 7.23 -13.12 -7.56
C LYS A 186 6.78 -11.94 -8.43
N PRO A 187 6.04 -10.94 -7.88
CA PRO A 187 5.71 -9.74 -8.63
C PRO A 187 7.00 -9.02 -9.06
N LYS A 188 6.97 -8.25 -10.16
CA LYS A 188 8.13 -7.45 -10.57
C LYS A 188 8.44 -6.36 -9.52
N HIS A 189 7.40 -5.76 -8.95
CA HIS A 189 7.51 -4.75 -7.88
C HIS A 189 6.56 -5.07 -6.72
N MET A 190 7.01 -4.86 -5.49
CA MET A 190 6.18 -4.78 -4.29
C MET A 190 6.31 -3.38 -3.70
N LEU A 191 5.18 -2.67 -3.61
CA LEU A 191 5.08 -1.31 -3.09
C LEU A 191 4.29 -1.36 -1.78
N PHE A 192 4.87 -0.84 -0.71
CA PHE A 192 4.29 -0.90 0.63
C PHE A 192 4.53 0.41 1.39
N GLY A 193 3.86 0.58 2.53
CA GLY A 193 4.00 1.68 3.46
C GLY A 193 4.08 1.20 4.90
N HIS A 194 3.24 1.79 5.77
CA HIS A 194 3.03 1.39 7.16
C HIS A 194 4.18 1.72 8.11
N ILE A 195 5.44 1.54 7.71
CA ILE A 195 6.62 1.91 8.48
C ILE A 195 7.19 3.19 7.89
N HIS A 196 6.81 4.34 8.45
CA HIS A 196 7.22 5.64 7.92
C HIS A 196 8.74 5.85 7.97
N GLU A 197 9.42 5.24 8.95
CA GLU A 197 10.87 5.31 9.13
C GLU A 197 11.66 4.23 8.39
N ALA A 198 10.97 3.38 7.59
CA ALA A 198 11.64 2.36 6.80
C ALA A 198 12.59 3.00 5.78
N GLU A 199 13.53 2.22 5.29
CA GLU A 199 14.42 2.70 4.24
C GLU A 199 13.65 2.87 2.92
N HIS A 200 13.55 4.12 2.43
CA HIS A 200 12.80 4.50 1.21
C HIS A 200 13.57 4.24 -0.09
N LYS A 201 14.76 3.66 -0.03
CA LYS A 201 15.49 3.25 -1.22
C LYS A 201 14.97 1.91 -1.72
N PRO A 202 14.62 1.79 -3.02
CA PRO A 202 14.20 0.53 -3.59
C PRO A 202 15.33 -0.51 -3.48
N LYS A 203 14.94 -1.75 -3.14
CA LYS A 203 15.87 -2.87 -2.98
C LYS A 203 15.38 -4.08 -3.75
N ASP A 204 16.28 -4.78 -4.37
CA ASP A 204 15.98 -6.09 -4.95
C ASP A 204 16.01 -7.18 -3.86
N ILE A 205 15.04 -8.07 -3.86
CA ILE A 205 14.95 -9.18 -2.89
C ILE A 205 16.27 -9.97 -2.85
N LYS A 206 16.93 -10.19 -3.98
CA LYS A 206 18.23 -10.89 -4.04
C LYS A 206 19.30 -10.21 -3.18
N SER A 207 19.32 -8.88 -3.16
CA SER A 207 20.30 -8.12 -2.37
C SER A 207 20.08 -8.23 -0.87
N ILE A 208 18.84 -8.50 -0.45
CA ILE A 208 18.49 -8.63 0.98
C ILE A 208 18.72 -10.06 1.48
N LEU A 209 18.39 -11.06 0.66
CA LEU A 209 18.42 -12.47 1.07
C LEU A 209 19.76 -13.19 0.82
N ASP A 210 20.73 -12.51 0.20
CA ASP A 210 22.05 -13.07 -0.16
C ASP A 210 21.95 -14.48 -0.80
N THR A 211 20.98 -14.64 -1.70
CA THR A 211 20.70 -15.94 -2.33
C THR A 211 20.85 -15.87 -3.84
N ASP A 212 21.52 -16.89 -4.42
CA ASP A 212 21.58 -17.14 -5.87
C ASP A 212 20.24 -17.64 -6.43
N LEU A 213 19.16 -16.89 -6.21
CA LEU A 213 17.88 -17.21 -6.81
C LEU A 213 17.93 -16.91 -8.32
N ASN A 214 18.00 -17.96 -9.14
CA ASN A 214 17.88 -17.93 -10.61
C ASN A 214 16.45 -17.56 -11.07
N SER A 215 15.77 -16.64 -10.36
CA SER A 215 14.37 -16.30 -10.60
C SER A 215 14.19 -14.79 -10.78
N ALA A 216 13.05 -14.40 -11.36
CA ALA A 216 12.67 -13.01 -11.56
C ALA A 216 12.93 -12.15 -10.32
N ILE A 217 13.54 -10.99 -10.51
CA ILE A 217 13.90 -10.05 -9.45
C ILE A 217 12.63 -9.31 -9.04
N THR A 218 12.25 -9.37 -7.76
CA THR A 218 11.24 -8.47 -7.21
C THR A 218 11.94 -7.25 -6.60
N THR A 219 11.58 -6.06 -7.05
CA THR A 219 12.00 -4.80 -6.42
C THR A 219 11.02 -4.42 -5.32
N LEU A 220 11.51 -4.19 -4.11
CA LEU A 220 10.76 -3.74 -2.94
C LEU A 220 10.95 -2.24 -2.75
N ALA A 221 9.89 -1.50 -2.48
CA ALA A 221 9.98 -0.09 -2.14
C ALA A 221 8.96 0.28 -1.05
N CYS A 222 9.44 0.87 0.06
CA CYS A 222 8.61 1.65 0.94
C CYS A 222 8.29 2.97 0.24
N VAL A 223 7.00 3.28 0.11
CA VAL A 223 6.51 4.44 -0.64
C VAL A 223 5.72 5.42 0.23
N SER A 224 5.86 5.34 1.57
CA SER A 224 5.35 6.36 2.48
C SER A 224 5.92 7.71 2.11
N ILE A 225 5.10 8.76 2.11
CA ILE A 225 5.55 10.14 1.83
C ILE A 225 5.69 10.98 3.10
N LEU A 226 5.15 10.51 4.21
CA LEU A 226 5.23 11.18 5.51
C LEU A 226 6.23 10.46 6.43
N ASN A 227 6.83 11.23 7.33
CA ASN A 227 7.65 10.71 8.42
C ASN A 227 6.82 10.32 9.65
N ASP A 228 7.46 9.91 10.76
CA ASP A 228 6.82 9.51 12.03
C ASP A 228 6.03 10.63 12.71
N TYR A 229 6.24 11.88 12.31
CA TYR A 229 5.51 13.07 12.80
C TYR A 229 4.36 13.45 11.88
N TYR A 230 4.08 12.64 10.84
CA TYR A 230 3.08 12.93 9.79
C TYR A 230 3.39 14.19 8.99
N GLU A 231 4.67 14.50 8.78
CA GLU A 231 5.14 15.60 7.96
C GLU A 231 5.70 15.06 6.63
N PHE A 232 5.57 15.83 5.54
CA PHE A 232 6.16 15.45 4.26
C PHE A 232 7.69 15.39 4.37
N GLU A 233 8.26 14.23 4.05
CA GLU A 233 9.69 14.02 4.05
C GLU A 233 10.18 13.33 2.77
N TYR A 234 9.37 12.45 2.17
CA TYR A 234 9.79 11.64 1.06
C TYR A 234 9.05 11.99 -0.22
N GLU A 235 9.77 11.98 -1.34
CA GLU A 235 9.20 12.21 -2.67
C GLU A 235 8.45 10.96 -3.16
N PRO A 236 7.38 11.11 -3.98
CA PRO A 236 6.73 9.99 -4.62
C PRO A 236 7.71 9.11 -5.41
N TYR A 237 7.65 7.81 -5.22
CA TYR A 237 8.50 6.87 -5.93
C TYR A 237 8.00 6.68 -7.37
N VAL A 238 8.91 6.71 -8.33
CA VAL A 238 8.57 6.64 -9.77
C VAL A 238 9.19 5.41 -10.40
N ILE A 239 8.34 4.59 -11.06
CA ILE A 239 8.75 3.39 -11.77
C ILE A 239 8.40 3.54 -13.25
N THR A 240 9.28 3.06 -14.13
CA THR A 240 8.97 2.86 -15.54
C THR A 240 8.90 1.37 -15.83
N ILE A 241 7.75 0.90 -16.31
CA ILE A 241 7.56 -0.48 -16.73
C ILE A 241 7.42 -0.47 -18.26
N ASP A 242 8.36 -1.12 -18.94
CA ASP A 242 8.29 -1.29 -20.38
C ASP A 242 7.20 -2.30 -20.73
N LYS A 243 6.40 -1.99 -21.76
CA LYS A 243 5.43 -2.95 -22.31
C LYS A 243 6.21 -3.96 -23.13
N GLU A 244 6.05 -5.24 -22.82
CA GLU A 244 6.54 -6.33 -23.66
C GLU A 244 5.76 -6.44 -24.98
#